data_43a5e30e6cc80a9d89ccb30d6fbf4265
#
_entry.id   43a5e30e6cc80a9d89ccb30d6fbf4265
#
_cell.length_a   1.000
_cell.length_b   1.000
_cell.length_c   1.000
_cell.angle_alpha   90.00
_cell.angle_beta   90.00
_cell.angle_gamma   90.00
#
_symmetry.space_group_name_H-M   'P 1'
#
loop_
_entity.id
_entity.type
_entity.pdbx_description
1 polymer ?
#
loop_
_entity_poly.entity_id
_entity_poly.type
_entity_poly.pdbx_seq_one_letter_code
_entity_poly.pdbx_strand_id
1 'polypeptide(L)'
;IISGSSFTMTGGSITGNNSLRGAGVELVGSGTMTVSGSVQITNNWQKGTLNSASGVYEKGSSGKPENLYLYSGKTVAIGTDGLNAGARIGVSTEDWPDPGSPVKIATNATNEESHYTAIFTPDAEEADYKITKENDSVYLSAHEHTWRYALKSGTKDTISATCEECRW
;
A
#
# COMPACT_ATOMS: atom_id res chain seq x y z
N ILE A 1 9.29 3.86 -13.87
CA ILE A 1 8.60 2.77 -14.60
C ILE A 1 9.57 1.63 -14.80
N ILE A 2 9.18 0.43 -14.35
CA ILE A 2 9.93 -0.81 -14.55
C ILE A 2 9.14 -1.67 -15.55
N SER A 3 9.61 -1.72 -16.78
CA SER A 3 8.98 -2.48 -17.87
C SER A 3 10.05 -3.22 -18.66
N GLY A 4 9.95 -4.55 -18.80
CA GLY A 4 10.91 -5.37 -19.53
C GLY A 4 12.32 -5.44 -18.93
N SER A 5 12.48 -5.04 -17.65
CA SER A 5 13.77 -5.01 -16.95
C SER A 5 13.61 -5.40 -15.49
N SER A 6 14.72 -5.67 -14.82
CA SER A 6 14.76 -6.00 -13.39
C SER A 6 15.27 -4.81 -12.59
N PHE A 7 14.65 -4.57 -11.44
CA PHE A 7 15.11 -3.58 -10.46
C PHE A 7 15.25 -4.24 -9.08
N THR A 8 16.39 -4.04 -8.45
CA THR A 8 16.64 -4.54 -7.10
C THR A 8 16.95 -3.39 -6.16
N MET A 9 16.25 -3.34 -5.03
CA MET A 9 16.45 -2.33 -3.99
C MET A 9 16.71 -3.02 -2.66
N THR A 10 17.92 -2.87 -2.12
CA THR A 10 18.36 -3.51 -0.87
C THR A 10 18.38 -2.56 0.32
N GLY A 11 17.95 -1.34 0.14
CA GLY A 11 17.86 -0.26 1.12
C GLY A 11 17.72 1.09 0.43
N GLY A 12 17.78 2.17 1.19
CA GLY A 12 17.60 3.52 0.67
C GLY A 12 16.14 3.93 0.51
N SER A 13 15.90 5.10 -0.11
CA SER A 13 14.57 5.68 -0.19
C SER A 13 14.22 6.20 -1.57
N ILE A 14 12.96 6.04 -1.96
CA ILE A 14 12.29 6.68 -3.10
C ILE A 14 11.16 7.51 -2.51
N THR A 15 11.29 8.82 -2.49
CA THR A 15 10.37 9.74 -1.82
C THR A 15 10.29 11.10 -2.51
N GLY A 16 9.19 11.83 -2.31
CA GLY A 16 9.03 13.18 -2.81
C GLY A 16 8.86 13.30 -4.32
N ASN A 17 8.50 12.22 -4.99
CA ASN A 17 8.26 12.20 -6.43
C ASN A 17 6.78 12.48 -6.74
N ASN A 18 6.53 12.91 -7.98
CA ASN A 18 5.17 13.14 -8.48
C ASN A 18 5.00 12.58 -9.89
N SER A 19 3.88 11.94 -10.15
CA SER A 19 3.51 11.40 -11.45
C SER A 19 1.99 11.32 -11.58
N LEU A 20 1.52 10.98 -12.76
CA LEU A 20 0.10 10.63 -12.97
C LEU A 20 -0.22 9.21 -12.50
N ARG A 21 0.79 8.32 -12.43
CA ARG A 21 0.68 6.93 -11.98
C ARG A 21 2.05 6.44 -11.53
N GLY A 22 2.10 5.62 -10.46
CA GLY A 22 3.33 5.05 -9.94
C GLY A 22 4.37 6.12 -9.59
N ALA A 23 4.00 7.11 -8.81
CA ALA A 23 4.83 8.29 -8.55
C ALA A 23 6.21 7.92 -7.99
N GLY A 24 6.28 6.94 -7.10
CA GLY A 24 7.55 6.36 -6.64
C GLY A 24 8.08 5.33 -7.62
N VAL A 25 7.37 4.23 -7.77
CA VAL A 25 7.71 3.11 -8.66
C VAL A 25 6.45 2.61 -9.36
N GLU A 26 6.56 2.32 -10.64
CA GLU A 26 5.51 1.67 -11.44
C GLU A 26 6.05 0.36 -12.01
N LEU A 27 5.46 -0.78 -11.64
CA LEU A 27 5.85 -2.11 -12.09
C LEU A 27 4.83 -2.62 -13.10
N VAL A 28 5.26 -2.77 -14.35
CA VAL A 28 4.39 -3.05 -15.50
C VAL A 28 5.00 -4.02 -16.49
N GLY A 29 4.20 -4.61 -17.35
CA GLY A 29 4.65 -5.49 -18.44
C GLY A 29 5.44 -6.70 -17.94
N SER A 30 6.60 -6.97 -18.48
CA SER A 30 7.52 -8.04 -18.04
C SER A 30 8.54 -7.56 -16.99
N GLY A 31 8.38 -6.35 -16.45
CA GLY A 31 9.23 -5.84 -15.38
C GLY A 31 9.18 -6.70 -14.11
N THR A 32 10.30 -6.78 -13.41
CA THR A 32 10.43 -7.45 -12.11
C THR A 32 11.06 -6.53 -11.08
N MET A 33 10.65 -6.65 -9.83
CA MET A 33 11.23 -5.91 -8.72
C MET A 33 11.53 -6.83 -7.55
N THR A 34 12.73 -6.67 -6.99
CA THR A 34 13.12 -7.35 -5.75
C THR A 34 13.45 -6.31 -4.68
N VAL A 35 12.95 -6.53 -3.46
CA VAL A 35 13.18 -5.65 -2.32
C VAL A 35 13.74 -6.41 -1.14
N SER A 36 14.70 -5.82 -0.41
CA SER A 36 15.24 -6.38 0.84
C SER A 36 15.79 -5.28 1.75
N GLY A 37 16.13 -5.62 2.99
CA GLY A 37 16.70 -4.67 3.93
C GLY A 37 15.75 -3.57 4.36
N SER A 38 16.25 -2.34 4.51
CA SER A 38 15.50 -1.20 5.05
C SER A 38 15.02 -0.25 3.95
N VAL A 39 14.27 -0.76 2.99
CA VAL A 39 13.72 0.01 1.85
C VAL A 39 12.64 0.97 2.32
N GLN A 40 12.63 2.19 1.75
CA GLN A 40 11.61 3.21 1.96
C GLN A 40 11.03 3.64 0.60
N ILE A 41 9.77 3.31 0.33
CA ILE A 41 9.03 3.81 -0.84
C ILE A 41 7.77 4.48 -0.31
N THR A 42 7.89 5.76 0.04
CA THR A 42 6.86 6.51 0.78
C THR A 42 6.84 7.97 0.34
N ASN A 43 5.77 8.69 0.66
CA ASN A 43 5.65 10.12 0.38
C ASN A 43 5.83 10.46 -1.11
N ASN A 44 5.36 9.60 -2.01
CA ASN A 44 5.26 9.89 -3.43
C ASN A 44 3.79 10.13 -3.78
N TRP A 45 3.53 11.08 -4.68
CA TRP A 45 2.21 11.64 -4.85
C TRP A 45 1.74 11.61 -6.31
N GLN A 46 0.55 11.12 -6.55
CA GLN A 46 -0.18 11.43 -7.76
C GLN A 46 -0.80 12.83 -7.58
N LYS A 47 -0.57 13.74 -8.54
CA LYS A 47 -1.02 15.15 -8.48
C LYS A 47 -0.55 15.88 -7.21
N GLY A 48 0.65 15.59 -6.74
CA GLY A 48 1.29 16.32 -5.64
C GLY A 48 1.61 17.78 -6.03
N THR A 49 1.86 18.61 -5.02
CA THR A 49 2.26 20.01 -5.18
C THR A 49 3.77 20.14 -4.94
N LEU A 50 4.47 20.81 -5.86
CA LEU A 50 5.89 21.08 -5.69
C LEU A 50 6.10 22.11 -4.57
N ASN A 51 6.85 21.75 -3.55
CA ASN A 51 7.37 22.69 -2.58
C ASN A 51 8.64 23.33 -3.16
N SER A 52 8.52 24.59 -3.56
CA SER A 52 9.61 25.31 -4.24
C SER A 52 10.83 25.59 -3.35
N ALA A 53 10.67 25.54 -2.03
CA ALA A 53 11.77 25.76 -1.09
C ALA A 53 12.65 24.51 -0.93
N SER A 54 12.04 23.32 -0.94
CA SER A 54 12.75 22.04 -0.79
C SER A 54 13.03 21.34 -2.14
N GLY A 55 12.33 21.72 -3.20
CA GLY A 55 12.37 21.03 -4.50
C GLY A 55 11.69 19.65 -4.50
N VAL A 56 10.92 19.34 -3.47
CA VAL A 56 10.27 18.04 -3.27
C VAL A 56 8.77 18.17 -3.47
N TYR A 57 8.13 17.15 -4.03
CA TYR A 57 6.68 17.07 -4.10
C TYR A 57 6.08 16.61 -2.77
N GLU A 58 5.02 17.27 -2.37
CA GLU A 58 4.23 17.01 -1.18
C GLU A 58 2.78 16.72 -1.56
N LYS A 59 1.98 16.22 -0.63
CA LYS A 59 0.56 15.90 -0.87
C LYS A 59 -0.21 17.07 -1.48
N GLY A 60 -0.02 18.27 -0.95
CA GLY A 60 -0.85 19.43 -1.35
C GLY A 60 -2.34 19.19 -1.07
N SER A 61 -3.21 19.92 -1.78
CA SER A 61 -4.68 19.83 -1.61
C SER A 61 -5.34 18.71 -2.41
N SER A 62 -4.69 18.20 -3.45
CA SER A 62 -5.27 17.22 -4.39
C SER A 62 -4.38 16.00 -4.62
N GLY A 63 -3.24 15.93 -3.97
CA GLY A 63 -2.32 14.79 -4.08
C GLY A 63 -2.89 13.55 -3.40
N LYS A 64 -2.73 12.41 -4.05
CA LYS A 64 -3.01 11.09 -3.47
C LYS A 64 -1.70 10.33 -3.29
N PRO A 65 -1.53 9.55 -2.22
CA PRO A 65 -0.38 8.66 -2.10
C PRO A 65 -0.34 7.71 -3.29
N GLU A 66 0.83 7.53 -3.88
CA GLU A 66 1.05 6.56 -4.94
C GLU A 66 2.53 6.18 -4.98
N ASN A 67 2.90 5.29 -4.07
CA ASN A 67 4.29 4.96 -3.80
C ASN A 67 4.81 3.85 -4.72
N LEU A 68 4.30 2.64 -4.57
CA LEU A 68 4.56 1.52 -5.46
C LEU A 68 3.24 1.12 -6.13
N TYR A 69 3.16 1.32 -7.45
CA TYR A 69 2.00 0.92 -8.23
C TYR A 69 2.27 -0.39 -8.96
N LEU A 70 1.43 -1.39 -8.69
CA LEU A 70 1.49 -2.72 -9.28
C LEU A 70 0.38 -2.90 -10.31
N TYR A 71 0.76 -3.11 -11.57
CA TYR A 71 -0.19 -3.52 -12.61
C TYR A 71 -0.76 -4.91 -12.34
N SER A 72 -1.86 -5.24 -13.01
CA SER A 72 -2.55 -6.53 -12.88
C SER A 72 -1.59 -7.71 -12.95
N GLY A 73 -1.68 -8.59 -11.95
CA GLY A 73 -0.82 -9.76 -11.80
C GLY A 73 0.64 -9.47 -11.42
N LYS A 74 1.02 -8.20 -11.14
CA LYS A 74 2.38 -7.86 -10.70
C LYS A 74 2.54 -7.98 -9.20
N THR A 75 3.72 -8.47 -8.81
CA THR A 75 4.15 -8.59 -7.42
C THR A 75 5.61 -8.19 -7.28
N VAL A 76 6.01 -7.75 -6.10
CA VAL A 76 7.43 -7.63 -5.76
C VAL A 76 7.93 -8.92 -5.13
N ALA A 77 9.17 -9.32 -5.43
CA ALA A 77 9.82 -10.41 -4.74
C ALA A 77 10.55 -9.86 -3.49
N ILE A 78 10.37 -10.50 -2.34
CA ILE A 78 11.21 -10.23 -1.18
C ILE A 78 12.50 -11.02 -1.37
N GLY A 79 13.65 -10.34 -1.31
CA GLY A 79 14.95 -10.96 -1.44
C GLY A 79 15.29 -11.88 -0.26
N THR A 80 16.33 -12.70 -0.42
CA THR A 80 16.74 -13.70 0.57
C THR A 80 17.08 -13.11 1.94
N ASP A 81 17.57 -11.88 1.97
CA ASP A 81 17.88 -11.17 3.23
C ASP A 81 16.63 -10.65 3.95
N GLY A 82 15.45 -10.80 3.32
CA GLY A 82 14.18 -10.32 3.87
C GLY A 82 14.07 -8.80 3.92
N LEU A 83 12.95 -8.31 4.46
CA LEU A 83 12.73 -6.91 4.79
C LEU A 83 12.96 -6.68 6.28
N ASN A 84 13.69 -5.64 6.65
CA ASN A 84 13.91 -5.26 8.03
C ASN A 84 12.68 -4.55 8.62
N ALA A 85 12.53 -4.54 9.93
CA ALA A 85 11.42 -3.87 10.63
C ALA A 85 11.33 -2.36 10.36
N GLY A 86 12.41 -1.74 9.87
CA GLY A 86 12.45 -0.34 9.44
C GLY A 86 11.98 -0.08 8.01
N ALA A 87 11.74 -1.11 7.20
CA ALA A 87 11.23 -0.93 5.84
C ALA A 87 9.82 -0.34 5.86
N ARG A 88 9.50 0.50 4.86
CA ARG A 88 8.16 1.10 4.67
C ARG A 88 7.87 1.22 3.18
N ILE A 89 6.78 0.62 2.74
CA ILE A 89 6.38 0.59 1.33
C ILE A 89 4.88 0.87 1.24
N GLY A 90 4.52 2.04 0.74
CA GLY A 90 3.16 2.31 0.32
C GLY A 90 2.86 1.54 -0.97
N VAL A 91 1.68 0.95 -1.12
CA VAL A 91 1.32 0.13 -2.26
C VAL A 91 -0.06 0.43 -2.79
N SER A 92 -0.14 0.54 -4.10
CA SER A 92 -1.37 0.62 -4.91
C SER A 92 -1.37 -0.49 -5.95
N THR A 93 -2.53 -0.97 -6.33
CA THR A 93 -2.70 -2.02 -7.33
C THR A 93 -3.68 -1.59 -8.42
N GLU A 94 -3.48 -2.05 -9.65
CA GLU A 94 -4.45 -1.86 -10.73
C GLU A 94 -5.72 -2.66 -10.49
N ASP A 95 -5.57 -3.89 -10.02
CA ASP A 95 -6.69 -4.72 -9.58
C ASP A 95 -7.15 -4.27 -8.19
N TRP A 96 -8.46 -4.12 -8.02
CA TRP A 96 -9.04 -3.78 -6.71
C TRP A 96 -9.36 -5.06 -5.94
N PRO A 97 -8.93 -5.18 -4.67
CA PRO A 97 -9.34 -6.32 -3.86
C PRO A 97 -10.83 -6.25 -3.53
N ASP A 98 -11.52 -7.37 -3.74
CA ASP A 98 -12.90 -7.57 -3.30
C ASP A 98 -12.94 -8.49 -2.06
N PRO A 99 -14.04 -8.49 -1.27
CA PRO A 99 -14.24 -9.46 -0.22
C PRO A 99 -14.08 -10.88 -0.74
N GLY A 100 -13.16 -11.66 -0.15
CA GLY A 100 -12.84 -13.02 -0.59
C GLY A 100 -11.93 -13.13 -1.82
N SER A 101 -11.51 -12.01 -2.42
CA SER A 101 -10.61 -11.98 -3.59
C SER A 101 -9.45 -11.00 -3.38
N PRO A 102 -8.49 -11.33 -2.49
CA PRO A 102 -7.36 -10.47 -2.20
C PRO A 102 -6.38 -10.38 -3.39
N VAL A 103 -5.73 -9.24 -3.54
CA VAL A 103 -4.71 -8.99 -4.57
C VAL A 103 -3.33 -9.27 -4.00
N LYS A 104 -2.59 -10.19 -4.61
CA LYS A 104 -1.21 -10.48 -4.23
C LYS A 104 -0.30 -9.31 -4.57
N ILE A 105 0.48 -8.83 -3.57
CA ILE A 105 1.40 -7.71 -3.73
C ILE A 105 2.87 -8.10 -3.57
N ALA A 106 3.17 -9.14 -2.79
CA ALA A 106 4.55 -9.62 -2.64
C ALA A 106 4.64 -11.13 -2.51
N THR A 107 5.82 -11.68 -2.84
CA THR A 107 6.18 -13.11 -2.75
C THR A 107 7.45 -13.28 -1.91
N ASN A 108 7.76 -14.53 -1.52
CA ASN A 108 8.88 -14.91 -0.66
C ASN A 108 8.80 -14.30 0.75
N ALA A 109 7.60 -14.16 1.28
CA ALA A 109 7.31 -13.62 2.61
C ALA A 109 7.54 -14.70 3.68
N THR A 110 8.67 -14.69 4.36
CA THR A 110 9.10 -15.72 5.31
C THR A 110 8.75 -15.40 6.78
N ASN A 111 8.52 -14.11 7.10
CA ASN A 111 8.16 -13.67 8.45
C ASN A 111 6.65 -13.76 8.72
N GLU A 112 6.25 -13.49 9.95
CA GLU A 112 4.85 -13.46 10.36
C GLU A 112 4.08 -12.28 9.73
N GLU A 113 2.75 -12.37 9.68
CA GLU A 113 1.88 -11.34 9.11
C GLU A 113 2.11 -9.96 9.74
N SER A 114 2.23 -9.91 11.07
CA SER A 114 2.47 -8.66 11.82
C SER A 114 3.72 -7.90 11.36
N HIS A 115 4.72 -8.60 10.86
CA HIS A 115 5.92 -7.98 10.28
C HIS A 115 5.58 -7.24 8.98
N TYR A 116 4.79 -7.85 8.09
CA TYR A 116 4.44 -7.26 6.81
C TYR A 116 3.37 -6.18 6.92
N THR A 117 2.44 -6.29 7.86
CA THR A 117 1.47 -5.21 8.15
C THR A 117 2.15 -3.94 8.70
N ALA A 118 3.32 -4.07 9.31
CA ALA A 118 4.11 -2.91 9.71
C ALA A 118 4.93 -2.28 8.57
N ILE A 119 5.20 -3.03 7.49
CA ILE A 119 6.04 -2.61 6.37
C ILE A 119 5.22 -2.09 5.20
N PHE A 120 4.22 -2.87 4.76
CA PHE A 120 3.35 -2.49 3.66
C PHE A 120 2.16 -1.68 4.18
N THR A 121 1.83 -0.61 3.47
CA THR A 121 0.67 0.23 3.78
C THR A 121 -0.11 0.46 2.50
N PRO A 122 -1.43 0.23 2.47
CA PRO A 122 -2.24 0.62 1.33
C PRO A 122 -2.11 2.13 1.07
N ASP A 123 -1.91 2.54 -0.18
CA ASP A 123 -1.86 3.96 -0.57
C ASP A 123 -3.27 4.60 -0.62
N ALA A 124 -4.32 3.77 -0.61
CA ALA A 124 -5.69 4.26 -0.56
C ALA A 124 -5.94 5.03 0.75
N GLU A 125 -6.55 6.20 0.64
CA GLU A 125 -6.91 7.02 1.82
C GLU A 125 -8.11 6.44 2.60
N GLU A 126 -8.77 5.42 2.05
CA GLU A 126 -9.95 4.80 2.64
C GLU A 126 -9.55 3.59 3.47
N ALA A 127 -10.14 3.47 4.66
CA ALA A 127 -9.87 2.40 5.63
C ALA A 127 -10.37 1.00 5.18
N ASP A 128 -10.65 0.85 3.88
CA ASP A 128 -11.29 -0.33 3.32
C ASP A 128 -10.32 -1.46 2.95
N TYR A 129 -9.02 -1.23 3.11
CA TYR A 129 -8.00 -2.21 2.75
C TYR A 129 -7.06 -2.51 3.90
N LYS A 130 -6.66 -3.77 3.99
CA LYS A 130 -5.68 -4.27 4.96
C LYS A 130 -4.62 -5.13 4.28
N ILE A 131 -3.46 -5.20 4.91
CA ILE A 131 -2.41 -6.14 4.50
C ILE A 131 -2.64 -7.46 5.22
N THR A 132 -2.62 -8.54 4.46
CA THR A 132 -2.72 -9.92 4.98
C THR A 132 -1.61 -10.77 4.42
N LYS A 133 -1.33 -11.90 5.05
CA LYS A 133 -0.35 -12.87 4.60
C LYS A 133 -0.94 -14.27 4.54
N GLU A 134 -0.67 -14.96 3.46
CA GLU A 134 -0.97 -16.37 3.33
C GLU A 134 0.25 -17.10 2.74
N ASN A 135 0.69 -18.15 3.40
CA ASN A 135 1.90 -18.89 3.05
C ASN A 135 3.13 -17.97 2.90
N ASP A 136 3.73 -17.92 1.72
CA ASP A 136 4.88 -17.08 1.36
C ASP A 136 4.51 -15.80 0.63
N SER A 137 3.26 -15.40 0.66
CA SER A 137 2.74 -14.27 -0.11
C SER A 137 2.05 -13.24 0.78
N VAL A 138 2.22 -11.95 0.43
CA VAL A 138 1.54 -10.81 1.06
C VAL A 138 0.46 -10.31 0.11
N TYR A 139 -0.68 -9.95 0.67
CA TYR A 139 -1.85 -9.51 -0.07
C TYR A 139 -2.37 -8.16 0.42
N LEU A 140 -2.94 -7.44 -0.51
CA LEU A 140 -3.89 -6.35 -0.25
C LEU A 140 -5.28 -6.99 -0.24
N SER A 141 -6.00 -6.87 0.86
CA SER A 141 -7.32 -7.49 1.06
C SER A 141 -8.36 -6.42 1.34
N ALA A 142 -9.56 -6.58 0.82
CA ALA A 142 -10.68 -5.74 1.22
C ALA A 142 -11.00 -5.99 2.70
N HIS A 143 -11.39 -4.92 3.37
CA HIS A 143 -11.87 -4.99 4.74
C HIS A 143 -13.37 -5.33 4.71
N GLU A 144 -13.74 -6.43 5.36
CA GLU A 144 -15.15 -6.75 5.57
C GLU A 144 -15.66 -6.01 6.81
N HIS A 145 -16.61 -5.11 6.61
CA HIS A 145 -17.22 -4.38 7.72
C HIS A 145 -18.26 -5.24 8.43
N THR A 146 -17.99 -5.58 9.67
CA THR A 146 -19.00 -6.16 10.58
C THR A 146 -19.71 -5.02 11.30
N TRP A 147 -20.89 -4.63 10.79
CA TRP A 147 -21.65 -3.51 11.31
C TRP A 147 -22.45 -3.88 12.56
N ARG A 148 -22.25 -3.14 13.64
CA ARG A 148 -23.19 -3.07 14.78
C ARG A 148 -24.08 -1.86 14.66
N TYR A 149 -25.36 -2.08 14.83
CA TYR A 149 -26.38 -1.05 14.80
C TYR A 149 -26.91 -0.80 16.22
N ALA A 150 -26.94 0.43 16.63
CA ALA A 150 -27.49 0.84 17.94
C ALA A 150 -28.30 2.13 17.79
N LEU A 151 -29.31 2.31 18.64
CA LEU A 151 -29.98 3.61 18.76
C LEU A 151 -28.96 4.64 19.25
N LYS A 152 -28.87 5.77 18.55
CA LYS A 152 -28.01 6.88 18.98
C LYS A 152 -28.52 7.41 20.32
N SER A 153 -27.62 7.46 21.31
CA SER A 153 -27.96 7.97 22.64
C SER A 153 -28.62 9.35 22.59
N GLY A 154 -29.76 9.50 23.25
CA GLY A 154 -30.53 10.74 23.28
C GLY A 154 -31.48 10.96 22.08
N THR A 155 -31.61 10.00 21.17
CA THR A 155 -32.58 10.06 20.07
C THR A 155 -33.53 8.87 20.10
N LYS A 156 -34.76 9.02 19.56
CA LYS A 156 -35.74 7.93 19.48
C LYS A 156 -35.71 7.22 18.10
N ASP A 157 -35.19 7.89 17.07
CA ASP A 157 -35.37 7.49 15.68
C ASP A 157 -34.06 7.45 14.87
N THR A 158 -32.90 7.64 15.51
CA THR A 158 -31.61 7.63 14.83
C THR A 158 -30.82 6.39 15.19
N ILE A 159 -30.46 5.61 14.18
CA ILE A 159 -29.57 4.44 14.32
C ILE A 159 -28.15 4.89 13.97
N SER A 160 -27.19 4.55 14.84
CA SER A 160 -25.75 4.60 14.50
C SER A 160 -25.29 3.22 14.06
N ALA A 161 -24.53 3.18 12.98
CA ALA A 161 -23.77 2.01 12.56
C ALA A 161 -22.31 2.21 12.96
N THR A 162 -21.71 1.21 13.55
CA THR A 162 -20.29 1.21 13.92
C THR A 162 -19.66 -0.09 13.46
N CYS A 163 -18.54 0.00 12.73
CA CYS A 163 -17.75 -1.16 12.41
C CYS A 163 -16.91 -1.56 13.63
N GLU A 164 -16.94 -2.86 13.99
CA GLU A 164 -16.22 -3.36 15.16
C GLU A 164 -14.69 -3.31 15.00
N GLU A 165 -14.21 -3.42 13.77
CA GLU A 165 -12.78 -3.52 13.49
C GLU A 165 -12.14 -2.17 13.18
N CYS A 166 -12.80 -1.29 12.41
CA CYS A 166 -12.23 -0.01 11.98
C CYS A 166 -12.74 1.22 12.77
N ARG A 167 -13.69 1.05 13.67
CA ARG A 167 -14.28 2.10 14.52
C ARG A 167 -14.89 3.30 13.79
N TRP A 168 -15.44 3.06 12.59
CA TRP A 168 -16.26 4.04 11.87
C TRP A 168 -17.67 4.11 12.46
#